data_0ece01b81335bc73f81bbfbe940fd71b
#
_entry.id   0ece01b81335bc73f81bbfbe940fd71b
#
_cell.length_a   1.000
_cell.length_b   1.000
_cell.length_c   1.000
_cell.angle_alpha   90.00
_cell.angle_beta   90.00
_cell.angle_gamma   90.00
#
_symmetry.space_group_name_H-M   'P 1'
#
loop_
_entity.id
_entity.type
_entity.pdbx_description
1 polymer ?
#
loop_
_entity_poly.entity_id
_entity_poly.type
_entity_poly.pdbx_seq_one_letter_code
_entity_poly.pdbx_strand_id
1 'polypeptide(L)'
;MYKRQEVCEHFVGRRLALDPVSQSQVLAPMHRGESGVANLNRILQSRLNRRTTSIKLGGSEFKVGDKVIQNRNNYDLGVFNGDIGIIESVNLEDGSLNVDFERRSVQYQKTDLFDLALAYAVSIHKSQGSEYPVVIIPLLKAHFMMLQRNLIYTAVTRGRKKAIIVGDPAAFAMAVRSSESKTRRTLLKERLSEA
;
A
#
# COMPACT_ATOMS: atom_id res chain seq x y z
N MET A 1 -14.38 11.14 5.30
CA MET A 1 -13.81 9.84 5.71
C MET A 1 -14.48 8.64 5.03
N TYR A 2 -15.80 8.67 4.83
CA TYR A 2 -16.55 7.57 4.19
C TYR A 2 -16.24 7.31 2.69
N LYS A 3 -15.94 8.35 1.92
CA LYS A 3 -15.76 8.28 0.45
C LYS A 3 -14.66 7.33 -0.08
N ARG A 4 -13.61 7.03 0.70
CA ARG A 4 -12.50 6.16 0.24
C ARG A 4 -12.87 4.69 0.24
N GLN A 5 -13.61 4.29 1.25
CA GLN A 5 -14.11 2.92 1.40
C GLN A 5 -15.17 2.63 0.33
N GLU A 6 -16.06 3.60 0.09
CA GLU A 6 -17.07 3.55 -0.96
C GLU A 6 -16.42 3.42 -2.36
N VAL A 7 -15.28 4.08 -2.59
CA VAL A 7 -14.55 3.94 -3.86
C VAL A 7 -14.02 2.51 -4.03
N CYS A 8 -13.46 1.88 -2.99
CA CYS A 8 -13.02 0.50 -3.09
C CYS A 8 -14.20 -0.47 -3.29
N GLU A 9 -15.23 -0.39 -2.46
CA GLU A 9 -16.37 -1.33 -2.50
C GLU A 9 -17.27 -1.12 -3.72
N HIS A 10 -17.69 0.13 -3.96
CA HIS A 10 -18.69 0.42 -4.96
C HIS A 10 -18.13 0.77 -6.33
N PHE A 11 -17.07 1.58 -6.38
CA PHE A 11 -16.54 1.99 -7.67
C PHE A 11 -15.67 0.89 -8.28
N VAL A 12 -14.72 0.34 -7.54
CA VAL A 12 -13.85 -0.74 -8.06
C VAL A 12 -14.65 -2.03 -8.21
N GLY A 13 -15.32 -2.47 -7.14
CA GLY A 13 -16.04 -3.75 -7.15
C GLY A 13 -17.24 -3.74 -8.07
N ARG A 14 -18.19 -2.80 -7.90
CA ARG A 14 -19.46 -2.84 -8.66
C ARG A 14 -19.37 -2.18 -10.02
N ARG A 15 -18.72 -1.00 -10.13
CA ARG A 15 -18.75 -0.24 -11.38
C ARG A 15 -17.67 -0.65 -12.38
N LEU A 16 -16.48 -1.06 -11.91
CA LEU A 16 -15.41 -1.56 -12.76
C LEU A 16 -15.40 -3.08 -12.89
N ALA A 17 -16.24 -3.81 -12.12
CA ALA A 17 -16.28 -5.26 -12.06
C ALA A 17 -14.89 -5.88 -11.79
N LEU A 18 -14.08 -5.22 -10.94
CA LEU A 18 -12.75 -5.67 -10.53
C LEU A 18 -12.78 -6.08 -9.06
N ASP A 19 -11.97 -7.08 -8.70
CA ASP A 19 -11.80 -7.42 -7.29
C ASP A 19 -11.04 -6.29 -6.56
N PRO A 20 -11.67 -5.65 -5.54
CA PRO A 20 -11.05 -4.54 -4.85
C PRO A 20 -9.83 -4.92 -4.02
N VAL A 21 -9.63 -6.19 -3.69
CA VAL A 21 -8.48 -6.66 -2.91
C VAL A 21 -7.28 -6.91 -3.83
N SER A 22 -7.43 -7.77 -4.83
CA SER A 22 -6.32 -8.15 -5.70
C SER A 22 -6.03 -7.15 -6.82
N GLN A 23 -7.07 -6.46 -7.35
CA GLN A 23 -6.95 -5.62 -8.55
C GLN A 23 -6.91 -4.12 -8.27
N SER A 24 -6.96 -3.70 -7.01
CA SER A 24 -6.75 -2.30 -6.66
C SER A 24 -5.73 -2.11 -5.54
N GLN A 25 -5.15 -0.92 -5.48
CA GLN A 25 -4.21 -0.54 -4.44
C GLN A 25 -4.46 0.88 -3.95
N VAL A 26 -4.63 1.05 -2.64
CA VAL A 26 -4.66 2.37 -2.04
C VAL A 26 -3.22 2.84 -1.78
N LEU A 27 -2.87 4.03 -2.32
CA LEU A 27 -1.55 4.63 -2.21
C LEU A 27 -1.63 5.86 -1.32
N ALA A 28 -1.17 5.75 -0.08
CA ALA A 28 -1.24 6.84 0.90
C ALA A 28 0.06 7.65 0.95
N PRO A 29 -0.03 8.99 1.08
CA PRO A 29 1.15 9.84 1.20
C PRO A 29 1.94 9.64 2.51
N MET A 30 1.28 9.15 3.57
CA MET A 30 1.86 9.07 4.91
C MET A 30 1.46 7.80 5.66
N HIS A 31 2.27 7.42 6.67
CA HIS A 31 2.05 6.22 7.47
C HIS A 31 1.07 6.43 8.64
N ARG A 32 1.13 7.57 9.30
CA ARG A 32 0.38 7.89 10.55
C ARG A 32 -0.82 8.79 10.26
N GLY A 33 -1.71 8.91 11.24
CA GLY A 33 -2.90 9.75 11.18
C GLY A 33 -4.12 9.04 10.59
N GLU A 34 -5.26 9.73 10.54
CA GLU A 34 -6.55 9.18 10.08
C GLU A 34 -6.52 8.63 8.65
N SER A 35 -5.73 9.25 7.78
CA SER A 35 -5.53 8.84 6.39
C SER A 35 -4.19 8.17 6.14
N GLY A 36 -3.49 7.79 7.21
CA GLY A 36 -2.25 7.04 7.14
C GLY A 36 -2.46 5.56 6.82
N VAL A 37 -1.41 4.93 6.31
CA VAL A 37 -1.38 3.51 5.90
C VAL A 37 -1.95 2.60 6.98
N ALA A 38 -1.53 2.76 8.23
CA ALA A 38 -1.96 1.88 9.33
C ALA A 38 -3.49 1.92 9.55
N ASN A 39 -4.07 3.12 9.65
CA ASN A 39 -5.51 3.26 9.85
C ASN A 39 -6.31 2.85 8.62
N LEU A 40 -5.82 3.16 7.41
CA LEU A 40 -6.46 2.73 6.17
C LEU A 40 -6.50 1.22 6.05
N ASN A 41 -5.43 0.50 6.39
CA ASN A 41 -5.39 -0.95 6.38
C ASN A 41 -6.44 -1.55 7.31
N ARG A 42 -6.53 -1.06 8.57
CA ARG A 42 -7.53 -1.53 9.54
C ARG A 42 -8.95 -1.32 9.05
N ILE A 43 -9.24 -0.15 8.47
CA ILE A 43 -10.57 0.18 7.97
C ILE A 43 -10.92 -0.65 6.72
N LEU A 44 -9.99 -0.77 5.78
CA LEU A 44 -10.20 -1.52 4.54
C LEU A 44 -10.35 -3.01 4.82
N GLN A 45 -9.53 -3.59 5.70
CA GLN A 45 -9.69 -4.96 6.14
C GLN A 45 -11.09 -5.22 6.68
N SER A 46 -11.55 -4.40 7.63
CA SER A 46 -12.88 -4.58 8.25
C SER A 46 -14.05 -4.49 7.24
N ARG A 47 -13.86 -3.78 6.14
CA ARG A 47 -14.88 -3.59 5.11
C ARG A 47 -14.82 -4.62 3.99
N LEU A 48 -13.61 -4.93 3.53
CA LEU A 48 -13.39 -5.80 2.36
C LEU A 48 -13.25 -7.27 2.74
N ASN A 49 -12.81 -7.57 3.97
CA ASN A 49 -12.64 -8.93 4.46
C ASN A 49 -13.46 -9.17 5.73
N ARG A 50 -14.59 -9.84 5.59
CA ARG A 50 -15.52 -10.17 6.69
C ARG A 50 -15.26 -11.55 7.31
N ARG A 51 -14.19 -12.24 6.89
CA ARG A 51 -13.84 -13.54 7.45
C ARG A 51 -13.44 -13.40 8.93
N THR A 52 -13.74 -14.41 9.72
CA THR A 52 -13.53 -14.42 11.17
C THR A 52 -12.29 -15.17 11.58
N THR A 53 -11.84 -16.15 10.77
CA THR A 53 -10.62 -16.92 11.06
C THR A 53 -9.41 -16.02 10.93
N SER A 54 -8.72 -15.78 12.05
CA SER A 54 -7.61 -14.84 12.13
C SER A 54 -6.53 -15.26 13.13
N ILE A 55 -5.32 -14.80 12.91
CA ILE A 55 -4.22 -14.82 13.88
C ILE A 55 -3.93 -13.38 14.31
N LYS A 56 -3.72 -13.18 15.62
CA LYS A 56 -3.30 -11.89 16.18
C LYS A 56 -1.84 -11.96 16.62
N LEU A 57 -1.03 -11.02 16.13
CA LEU A 57 0.36 -10.90 16.50
C LEU A 57 0.79 -9.43 16.51
N GLY A 58 1.45 -8.99 17.59
CA GLY A 58 2.05 -7.65 17.64
C GLY A 58 1.10 -6.48 17.39
N GLY A 59 -0.19 -6.61 17.74
CA GLY A 59 -1.22 -5.60 17.50
C GLY A 59 -1.82 -5.63 16.08
N SER A 60 -1.34 -6.52 15.21
CA SER A 60 -1.91 -6.81 13.89
C SER A 60 -2.81 -8.04 13.96
N GLU A 61 -3.87 -8.04 13.15
CA GLU A 61 -4.76 -9.18 12.94
C GLU A 61 -4.68 -9.56 11.47
N PHE A 62 -4.37 -10.84 11.20
CA PHE A 62 -4.26 -11.42 9.86
C PHE A 62 -5.40 -12.42 9.65
N LYS A 63 -6.17 -12.25 8.58
CA LYS A 63 -7.32 -13.08 8.21
C LYS A 63 -7.08 -13.77 6.89
N VAL A 64 -7.68 -14.94 6.70
CA VAL A 64 -7.72 -15.57 5.39
C VAL A 64 -8.32 -14.60 4.37
N GLY A 65 -7.65 -14.42 3.22
CA GLY A 65 -8.04 -13.47 2.18
C GLY A 65 -7.52 -12.05 2.38
N ASP A 66 -6.75 -11.78 3.43
CA ASP A 66 -6.09 -10.49 3.59
C ASP A 66 -4.97 -10.30 2.57
N LYS A 67 -4.87 -9.08 2.06
CA LYS A 67 -3.72 -8.64 1.28
C LYS A 67 -2.61 -8.21 2.20
N VAL A 68 -1.43 -8.78 2.02
CA VAL A 68 -0.25 -8.54 2.86
C VAL A 68 0.98 -8.17 2.04
N ILE A 69 1.95 -7.53 2.69
CA ILE A 69 3.24 -7.14 2.11
C ILE A 69 4.36 -7.62 3.02
N GLN A 70 5.41 -8.15 2.40
CA GLN A 70 6.67 -8.46 3.07
C GLN A 70 7.45 -7.17 3.33
N ASN A 71 7.93 -6.97 4.56
CA ASN A 71 8.63 -5.74 4.96
C ASN A 71 10.15 -5.86 4.96
N ARG A 72 10.68 -7.10 4.94
CA ARG A 72 12.12 -7.39 4.92
C ARG A 72 12.40 -8.53 3.96
N ASN A 73 13.64 -8.59 3.46
CA ASN A 73 14.08 -9.75 2.69
C ASN A 73 14.18 -10.96 3.61
N ASN A 74 13.58 -12.08 3.21
CA ASN A 74 13.74 -13.38 3.83
C ASN A 74 14.20 -14.35 2.76
N TYR A 75 15.49 -14.63 2.76
CA TYR A 75 16.14 -15.48 1.75
C TYR A 75 15.76 -16.95 1.91
N ASP A 76 15.47 -17.39 3.14
CA ASP A 76 15.09 -18.80 3.43
C ASP A 76 13.70 -19.09 2.87
N LEU A 77 12.76 -18.16 3.01
CA LEU A 77 11.44 -18.24 2.40
C LEU A 77 11.44 -17.79 0.94
N GLY A 78 12.53 -17.16 0.47
CA GLY A 78 12.70 -16.61 -0.86
C GLY A 78 11.71 -15.47 -1.16
N VAL A 79 11.30 -14.67 -0.18
CA VAL A 79 10.44 -13.51 -0.32
C VAL A 79 11.20 -12.23 -0.01
N PHE A 80 10.84 -11.15 -0.70
CA PHE A 80 11.60 -9.91 -0.66
C PHE A 80 10.77 -8.73 -0.17
N ASN A 81 11.45 -7.72 0.33
CA ASN A 81 10.79 -6.49 0.77
C ASN A 81 10.02 -5.85 -0.40
N GLY A 82 8.71 -5.70 -0.19
CA GLY A 82 7.79 -5.17 -1.19
C GLY A 82 6.93 -6.21 -1.88
N ASP A 83 7.23 -7.51 -1.73
CA ASP A 83 6.39 -8.58 -2.27
C ASP A 83 5.00 -8.52 -1.63
N ILE A 84 3.97 -8.55 -2.46
CA ILE A 84 2.57 -8.50 -2.06
C ILE A 84 1.92 -9.84 -2.35
N GLY A 85 1.20 -10.38 -1.37
CA GLY A 85 0.47 -11.63 -1.49
C GLY A 85 -0.89 -11.60 -0.82
N ILE A 86 -1.62 -12.70 -0.94
CA ILE A 86 -2.92 -12.94 -0.32
C ILE A 86 -2.81 -14.11 0.64
N ILE A 87 -3.34 -13.97 1.85
CA ILE A 87 -3.38 -15.07 2.83
C ILE A 87 -4.38 -16.14 2.35
N GLU A 88 -3.89 -17.33 2.05
CA GLU A 88 -4.71 -18.46 1.61
C GLU A 88 -5.33 -19.22 2.78
N SER A 89 -4.54 -19.46 3.81
CA SER A 89 -4.94 -20.24 4.98
C SER A 89 -4.24 -19.76 6.25
N VAL A 90 -4.89 -20.09 7.37
CA VAL A 90 -4.43 -19.78 8.72
C VAL A 90 -4.56 -21.03 9.56
N ASN A 91 -3.50 -21.47 10.19
CA ASN A 91 -3.49 -22.55 11.17
C ASN A 91 -3.52 -21.97 12.59
N LEU A 92 -4.60 -22.23 13.31
CA LEU A 92 -4.80 -21.70 14.66
C LEU A 92 -4.04 -22.49 15.74
N GLU A 93 -3.62 -23.73 15.44
CA GLU A 93 -2.94 -24.60 16.40
C GLU A 93 -1.50 -24.14 16.63
N ASP A 94 -0.76 -23.89 15.54
CA ASP A 94 0.65 -23.50 15.61
C ASP A 94 0.88 -22.00 15.33
N GLY A 95 -0.17 -21.28 14.91
CA GLY A 95 -0.09 -19.86 14.58
C GLY A 95 0.63 -19.59 13.28
N SER A 96 0.72 -20.55 12.35
CA SER A 96 1.25 -20.38 11.01
C SER A 96 0.19 -19.93 10.00
N LEU A 97 0.62 -19.39 8.87
CA LEU A 97 -0.25 -19.05 7.75
C LEU A 97 0.45 -19.26 6.41
N ASN A 98 -0.34 -19.47 5.35
CA ASN A 98 0.17 -19.54 3.99
C ASN A 98 -0.22 -18.28 3.22
N VAL A 99 0.74 -17.72 2.47
CA VAL A 99 0.55 -16.55 1.61
C VAL A 99 0.83 -16.93 0.17
N ASP A 100 -0.12 -16.66 -0.72
CA ASP A 100 0.08 -16.75 -2.17
C ASP A 100 0.69 -15.45 -2.71
N PHE A 101 1.90 -15.55 -3.26
CA PHE A 101 2.60 -14.49 -3.98
C PHE A 101 2.48 -14.73 -5.50
N GLU A 102 1.24 -14.70 -6.03
CA GLU A 102 0.87 -14.84 -7.46
C GLU A 102 1.29 -16.15 -8.14
N ARG A 103 2.39 -16.79 -7.75
CA ARG A 103 2.92 -18.02 -8.38
C ARG A 103 3.49 -19.01 -7.38
N ARG A 104 3.48 -18.65 -6.12
CA ARG A 104 4.12 -19.45 -5.08
C ARG A 104 3.43 -19.23 -3.74
N SER A 105 2.92 -20.32 -3.18
CA SER A 105 2.44 -20.35 -1.79
C SER A 105 3.65 -20.51 -0.86
N VAL A 106 3.72 -19.64 0.16
CA VAL A 106 4.80 -19.61 1.15
C VAL A 106 4.21 -19.75 2.53
N GLN A 107 4.72 -20.73 3.28
CA GLN A 107 4.32 -20.92 4.67
C GLN A 107 5.15 -20.02 5.60
N TYR A 108 4.45 -19.24 6.40
CA TYR A 108 5.02 -18.39 7.45
C TYR A 108 4.81 -19.03 8.81
N GLN A 109 5.88 -19.21 9.53
CA GLN A 109 5.81 -19.55 10.95
C GLN A 109 5.47 -18.31 11.78
N LYS A 110 5.03 -18.50 13.01
CA LYS A 110 4.65 -17.38 13.90
C LYS A 110 5.75 -16.33 14.06
N THR A 111 7.02 -16.73 14.04
CA THR A 111 8.18 -15.83 14.10
C THR A 111 8.35 -14.98 12.84
N ASP A 112 7.96 -15.48 11.68
CA ASP A 112 8.13 -14.78 10.41
C ASP A 112 7.05 -13.71 10.20
N LEU A 113 5.92 -13.82 10.92
CA LEU A 113 4.79 -12.89 10.82
C LEU A 113 5.13 -11.45 11.23
N PHE A 114 6.22 -11.23 11.99
CA PHE A 114 6.67 -9.87 12.30
C PHE A 114 7.14 -9.08 11.09
N ASP A 115 7.51 -9.77 10.02
CA ASP A 115 7.93 -9.16 8.76
C ASP A 115 6.76 -8.95 7.77
N LEU A 116 5.56 -9.43 8.11
CA LEU A 116 4.34 -9.17 7.35
C LEU A 116 3.59 -7.95 7.85
N ALA A 117 2.92 -7.26 6.94
CA ALA A 117 1.94 -6.22 7.26
C ALA A 117 0.75 -6.28 6.30
N LEU A 118 -0.41 -5.77 6.73
CA LEU A 118 -1.55 -5.58 5.84
C LEU A 118 -1.20 -4.62 4.70
N ALA A 119 -1.68 -4.91 3.49
CA ALA A 119 -1.35 -4.20 2.26
C ALA A 119 -2.55 -3.73 1.43
N TYR A 120 -3.73 -3.58 2.02
CA TYR A 120 -4.85 -2.88 1.36
C TYR A 120 -4.49 -1.45 0.99
N ALA A 121 -3.70 -0.79 1.86
CA ALA A 121 -3.05 0.47 1.62
C ALA A 121 -1.54 0.35 1.86
N VAL A 122 -0.74 0.95 0.98
CA VAL A 122 0.72 1.08 1.14
C VAL A 122 1.13 2.54 0.95
N SER A 123 2.33 2.91 1.37
CA SER A 123 2.83 4.24 1.06
C SER A 123 3.20 4.37 -0.43
N ILE A 124 3.08 5.58 -0.98
CA ILE A 124 3.46 5.85 -2.37
C ILE A 124 4.93 5.43 -2.62
N HIS A 125 5.81 5.62 -1.64
CA HIS A 125 7.21 5.21 -1.76
C HIS A 125 7.38 3.68 -1.86
N LYS A 126 6.60 2.92 -1.08
CA LYS A 126 6.64 1.45 -1.14
C LYS A 126 6.05 0.86 -2.42
N SER A 127 5.24 1.64 -3.14
CA SER A 127 4.69 1.22 -4.44
C SER A 127 5.65 1.43 -5.62
N GLN A 128 6.83 2.00 -5.38
CA GLN A 128 7.83 2.19 -6.45
C GLN A 128 8.26 0.83 -7.00
N GLY A 129 8.29 0.71 -8.33
CA GLY A 129 8.57 -0.55 -9.02
C GLY A 129 7.36 -1.46 -9.25
N SER A 130 6.26 -1.26 -8.50
CA SER A 130 5.04 -2.04 -8.67
C SER A 130 4.02 -1.32 -9.54
N GLU A 131 3.13 -2.09 -10.18
CA GLU A 131 2.01 -1.55 -10.97
C GLU A 131 0.71 -2.29 -10.63
N TYR A 132 -0.41 -1.57 -10.64
CA TYR A 132 -1.72 -2.10 -10.27
C TYR A 132 -2.76 -1.76 -11.34
N PRO A 133 -3.76 -2.62 -11.58
CA PRO A 133 -4.84 -2.29 -12.52
C PRO A 133 -5.53 -0.97 -12.17
N VAL A 134 -5.83 -0.76 -10.87
CA VAL A 134 -6.44 0.48 -10.37
C VAL A 134 -5.67 0.97 -9.14
N VAL A 135 -5.34 2.26 -9.10
CA VAL A 135 -4.81 2.91 -7.90
C VAL A 135 -5.80 3.94 -7.36
N ILE A 136 -5.88 4.00 -6.02
CA ILE A 136 -6.73 4.95 -5.30
C ILE A 136 -5.82 5.80 -4.42
N ILE A 137 -5.84 7.11 -4.64
CA ILE A 137 -4.90 8.04 -4.02
C ILE A 137 -5.70 9.01 -3.14
N PRO A 138 -5.71 8.80 -1.80
CA PRO A 138 -6.33 9.73 -0.88
C PRO A 138 -5.47 10.99 -0.72
N LEU A 139 -6.03 12.16 -1.07
CA LEU A 139 -5.38 13.45 -0.91
C LEU A 139 -6.21 14.36 -0.02
N LEU A 140 -5.65 14.75 1.12
CA LEU A 140 -6.26 15.66 2.08
C LEU A 140 -5.35 16.86 2.33
N LYS A 141 -5.93 17.99 2.74
CA LYS A 141 -5.15 19.16 3.19
C LYS A 141 -4.17 18.82 4.32
N ALA A 142 -4.54 17.90 5.21
CA ALA A 142 -3.65 17.42 6.28
C ALA A 142 -2.34 16.80 5.77
N HIS A 143 -2.25 16.47 4.50
CA HIS A 143 -1.03 15.94 3.87
C HIS A 143 -0.09 17.03 3.32
N PHE A 144 -0.36 18.33 3.56
CA PHE A 144 0.29 19.45 2.87
C PHE A 144 1.83 19.37 2.85
N MET A 145 2.46 18.91 3.95
CA MET A 145 3.91 18.73 4.04
C MET A 145 4.48 17.70 3.04
N MET A 146 3.65 16.76 2.57
CA MET A 146 4.04 15.67 1.67
C MET A 146 3.53 15.90 0.24
N LEU A 147 2.72 16.95 0.02
CA LEU A 147 2.09 17.22 -1.27
C LEU A 147 3.09 17.86 -2.24
N GLN A 148 3.81 17.02 -2.97
CA GLN A 148 4.75 17.42 -4.02
C GLN A 148 4.33 16.81 -5.36
N ARG A 149 4.63 17.49 -6.46
CA ARG A 149 4.30 17.05 -7.82
C ARG A 149 4.87 15.66 -8.12
N ASN A 150 6.11 15.41 -7.74
CA ASN A 150 6.77 14.13 -7.96
C ASN A 150 6.08 12.97 -7.22
N LEU A 151 5.55 13.22 -6.00
CA LEU A 151 4.82 12.22 -5.25
C LEU A 151 3.51 11.82 -5.97
N ILE A 152 2.75 12.82 -6.44
CA ILE A 152 1.51 12.57 -7.19
C ILE A 152 1.81 11.86 -8.51
N TYR A 153 2.84 12.29 -9.23
CA TYR A 153 3.28 11.63 -10.46
C TYR A 153 3.62 10.16 -10.20
N THR A 154 4.43 9.87 -9.16
CA THR A 154 4.78 8.51 -8.77
C THR A 154 3.52 7.68 -8.49
N ALA A 155 2.55 8.22 -7.74
CA ALA A 155 1.34 7.50 -7.41
C ALA A 155 0.45 7.22 -8.64
N VAL A 156 0.25 8.22 -9.49
CA VAL A 156 -0.62 8.08 -10.69
C VAL A 156 -0.04 7.09 -11.68
N THR A 157 1.29 7.10 -11.87
CA THR A 157 1.97 6.19 -12.80
C THR A 157 1.99 4.73 -12.33
N ARG A 158 1.56 4.42 -11.10
CA ARG A 158 1.37 3.02 -10.64
C ARG A 158 0.08 2.41 -11.17
N GLY A 159 -0.85 3.19 -11.70
CA GLY A 159 -2.13 2.70 -12.22
C GLY A 159 -2.05 2.34 -13.71
N ARG A 160 -2.17 1.04 -14.05
CA ARG A 160 -2.16 0.58 -15.46
C ARG A 160 -3.42 0.99 -16.22
N LYS A 161 -4.60 0.85 -15.59
CA LYS A 161 -5.90 1.10 -16.22
C LYS A 161 -6.53 2.40 -15.72
N LYS A 162 -6.43 2.67 -14.41
CA LYS A 162 -7.10 3.82 -13.81
C LYS A 162 -6.38 4.31 -12.54
N ALA A 163 -6.28 5.64 -12.41
CA ALA A 163 -5.91 6.31 -11.18
C ALA A 163 -7.10 7.15 -10.68
N ILE A 164 -7.49 6.95 -9.41
CA ILE A 164 -8.64 7.61 -8.78
C ILE A 164 -8.12 8.44 -7.62
N ILE A 165 -8.24 9.75 -7.72
CA ILE A 165 -7.86 10.66 -6.64
C ILE A 165 -9.12 10.94 -5.81
N VAL A 166 -9.02 10.72 -4.49
CA VAL A 166 -10.15 10.88 -3.56
C VAL A 166 -9.76 11.87 -2.47
N GLY A 167 -10.49 12.96 -2.36
CA GLY A 167 -10.25 13.92 -1.29
C GLY A 167 -10.53 15.36 -1.67
N ASP A 168 -9.65 16.27 -1.25
CA ASP A 168 -9.83 17.70 -1.43
C ASP A 168 -9.20 18.16 -2.77
N PRO A 169 -9.99 18.76 -3.69
CA PRO A 169 -9.47 19.32 -4.93
C PRO A 169 -8.37 20.38 -4.70
N ALA A 170 -8.47 21.15 -3.60
CA ALA A 170 -7.44 22.14 -3.27
C ALA A 170 -6.12 21.47 -2.87
N ALA A 171 -6.17 20.32 -2.18
CA ALA A 171 -4.97 19.54 -1.88
C ALA A 171 -4.29 19.01 -3.15
N PHE A 172 -5.08 18.56 -4.12
CA PHE A 172 -4.56 18.15 -5.43
C PHE A 172 -3.92 19.32 -6.19
N ALA A 173 -4.61 20.48 -6.27
CA ALA A 173 -4.08 21.66 -6.92
C ALA A 173 -2.77 22.15 -6.27
N MET A 174 -2.70 22.11 -4.95
CA MET A 174 -1.50 22.43 -4.18
C MET A 174 -0.34 21.47 -4.52
N ALA A 175 -0.61 20.17 -4.55
CA ALA A 175 0.38 19.15 -4.88
C ALA A 175 0.95 19.33 -6.29
N VAL A 176 0.10 19.63 -7.28
CA VAL A 176 0.51 19.84 -8.68
C VAL A 176 1.35 21.11 -8.84
N ARG A 177 1.03 22.17 -8.08
CA ARG A 177 1.76 23.45 -8.11
C ARG A 177 3.09 23.41 -7.35
N SER A 178 3.21 22.52 -6.36
CA SER A 178 4.44 22.39 -5.57
C SER A 178 5.55 21.78 -6.42
N SER A 179 6.49 22.64 -6.84
CA SER A 179 7.67 22.26 -7.63
C SER A 179 8.94 22.14 -6.79
N GLU A 180 8.85 22.31 -5.47
CA GLU A 180 9.99 22.18 -4.56
C GLU A 180 10.51 20.74 -4.49
N SER A 181 11.15 20.30 -5.56
CA SER A 181 12.21 19.32 -5.40
C SER A 181 13.31 20.02 -4.62
N LYS A 182 13.61 19.58 -3.41
CA LYS A 182 14.84 20.01 -2.72
C LYS A 182 15.97 19.82 -3.73
N THR A 183 16.49 20.93 -4.25
CA THR A 183 17.62 20.91 -5.17
C THR A 183 18.75 20.18 -4.43
N ARG A 184 19.04 18.96 -4.87
CA ARG A 184 20.16 18.21 -4.30
C ARG A 184 21.41 19.04 -4.62
N ARG A 185 21.94 19.73 -3.65
CA ARG A 185 23.24 20.36 -3.73
C ARG A 185 24.27 19.23 -3.67
N THR A 186 24.58 18.66 -4.83
CA THR A 186 25.68 17.71 -4.95
C THR A 186 26.89 18.48 -5.45
N LEU A 187 28.02 18.35 -4.80
CA LEU A 187 29.32 18.86 -5.28
C LEU A 187 29.87 18.03 -6.46
N LEU A 188 29.01 17.22 -7.11
CA LEU A 188 29.45 16.31 -8.18
C LEU A 188 30.02 17.07 -9.37
N LYS A 189 29.40 18.20 -9.77
CA LYS A 189 29.86 19.03 -10.88
C LYS A 189 31.25 19.64 -10.56
N GLU A 190 31.43 20.12 -9.35
CA GLU A 190 32.70 20.68 -8.89
C GLU A 190 33.80 19.60 -8.85
N ARG A 191 33.49 18.43 -8.27
CA ARG A 191 34.44 17.30 -8.21
C ARG A 191 34.80 16.73 -9.58
N LEU A 192 33.88 16.76 -10.55
CA LEU A 192 34.16 16.31 -11.91
C LEU A 192 34.94 17.35 -12.73
N SER A 193 34.95 18.62 -12.32
CA SER A 193 35.77 19.66 -12.96
C SER A 193 37.19 19.75 -12.40
N GLU A 194 37.45 19.11 -11.25
CA GLU A 194 38.78 19.05 -10.60
C GLU A 194 39.52 17.74 -10.92
N ALA A 195 38.92 16.79 -11.62
CA ALA A 195 39.50 15.53 -12.07
C ALA A 195 39.93 15.62 -13.54
#